data_d3e9538c0afa358a7b2fa1647f4d6c3c
#
_entry.id   d3e9538c0afa358a7b2fa1647f4d6c3c
#
_cell.length_a   1.000
_cell.length_b   1.000
_cell.length_c   1.000
_cell.angle_alpha   90.00
_cell.angle_beta   90.00
_cell.angle_gamma   90.00
#
_symmetry.space_group_name_H-M   'P 1'
#
loop_
_entity.id
_entity.type
_entity.pdbx_description
1 polymer ?
#
loop_
_entity_poly.entity_id
_entity_poly.type
_entity_poly.pdbx_seq_one_letter_code
_entity_poly.pdbx_strand_id
1 'polypeptide(L)'
;MKKIMIAAAAVLLCTSCFHVNKNYKQGDAGDFVEGFQEGFSEGRKASRKPIKGEGAVVSKSFDLRDFDQIVINGHADVSFTQSDAYEVTVRTQENILEWLDYKVEGTTLVIEAKDKREIRAEKYDLIIQAPALKKLVVNGASDFNVGGLRSEEDLDIEINGAGDLDFDRIQCSSLTLEVNGAADANLTSISVLKDLKVEVNGAGDVKVTGNAQSASFSVNGAGDIDATGLKVAGEVSKHTSGLASIKL
;
A
#
# COMPACT_ATOMS: atom_id res chain seq x y z
N MET A 1 -3.71 -47.92 12.02
CA MET A 1 -3.53 -47.39 10.64
C MET A 1 -4.14 -45.98 10.61
N LYS A 2 -3.32 -44.98 10.77
CA LYS A 2 -3.75 -43.54 10.79
C LYS A 2 -3.66 -43.01 9.37
N LYS A 3 -4.78 -42.60 8.81
CA LYS A 3 -4.84 -41.91 7.51
C LYS A 3 -4.46 -40.44 7.71
N ILE A 4 -3.39 -40.03 7.09
CA ILE A 4 -2.96 -38.62 7.01
C ILE A 4 -3.76 -37.97 5.88
N MET A 5 -4.63 -37.01 6.22
CA MET A 5 -5.28 -36.14 5.24
C MET A 5 -4.30 -35.01 4.88
N ILE A 6 -3.90 -34.99 3.62
CA ILE A 6 -3.14 -33.87 3.04
C ILE A 6 -4.17 -32.81 2.60
N ALA A 7 -4.15 -31.67 3.23
CA ALA A 7 -4.92 -30.50 2.79
C ALA A 7 -4.24 -29.87 1.56
N ALA A 8 -4.92 -29.92 0.43
CA ALA A 8 -4.50 -29.23 -0.78
C ALA A 8 -4.87 -27.76 -0.68
N ALA A 9 -3.87 -26.88 -0.61
CA ALA A 9 -4.07 -25.43 -0.73
C ALA A 9 -4.46 -25.11 -2.18
N ALA A 10 -5.66 -24.58 -2.37
CA ALA A 10 -6.13 -24.09 -3.66
C ALA A 10 -5.48 -22.75 -3.95
N VAL A 11 -4.53 -22.73 -4.89
CA VAL A 11 -4.00 -21.49 -5.47
C VAL A 11 -5.04 -20.96 -6.45
N LEU A 12 -5.69 -19.86 -6.11
CA LEU A 12 -6.55 -19.12 -7.05
C LEU A 12 -5.67 -18.46 -8.12
N LEU A 13 -5.71 -19.00 -9.32
CA LEU A 13 -5.10 -18.42 -10.51
C LEU A 13 -6.01 -17.31 -11.06
N CYS A 14 -5.50 -16.09 -11.12
CA CYS A 14 -6.09 -14.99 -11.86
C CYS A 14 -6.38 -15.36 -13.31
N THR A 15 -7.64 -15.31 -13.73
CA THR A 15 -8.13 -15.71 -15.06
C THR A 15 -8.13 -14.61 -16.11
N SER A 16 -7.18 -13.71 -16.10
CA SER A 16 -7.10 -12.68 -17.15
C SER A 16 -5.77 -12.70 -17.89
N CYS A 17 -5.55 -13.68 -18.74
CA CYS A 17 -4.62 -13.66 -19.88
C CYS A 17 -4.35 -15.07 -20.44
N PHE A 18 -5.40 -15.81 -20.77
CA PHE A 18 -5.21 -16.99 -21.59
C PHE A 18 -5.94 -16.84 -22.93
N HIS A 19 -5.19 -16.43 -23.94
CA HIS A 19 -5.63 -16.59 -25.35
C HIS A 19 -5.30 -18.02 -25.77
N VAL A 20 -6.28 -18.93 -25.69
CA VAL A 20 -6.11 -20.31 -26.14
C VAL A 20 -6.19 -20.34 -27.66
N ASN A 21 -5.07 -20.60 -28.30
CA ASN A 21 -5.02 -20.92 -29.73
C ASN A 21 -5.68 -22.29 -30.00
N LYS A 22 -6.76 -22.32 -30.78
CA LYS A 22 -7.63 -23.49 -31.01
C LYS A 22 -7.07 -24.58 -31.92
N ASN A 23 -5.77 -24.73 -32.06
CA ASN A 23 -5.14 -25.72 -32.97
C ASN A 23 -4.24 -26.73 -32.25
N TYR A 24 -4.64 -27.24 -31.10
CA TYR A 24 -3.93 -28.38 -30.48
C TYR A 24 -4.51 -29.69 -30.99
N LYS A 25 -3.71 -30.44 -31.76
CA LYS A 25 -3.91 -31.89 -31.96
C LYS A 25 -3.51 -32.58 -30.66
N GLN A 26 -4.29 -33.58 -30.29
CA GLN A 26 -4.10 -34.42 -29.11
C GLN A 26 -2.70 -35.11 -29.18
N GLY A 27 -1.72 -34.56 -28.50
CA GLY A 27 -0.36 -35.03 -28.33
C GLY A 27 -0.13 -35.56 -26.93
N ASP A 28 0.90 -36.38 -26.78
CA ASP A 28 1.26 -37.12 -25.58
C ASP A 28 1.58 -36.21 -24.39
N ALA A 29 1.40 -36.67 -23.16
CA ALA A 29 1.59 -35.88 -21.93
C ALA A 29 3.02 -35.32 -21.77
N GLY A 30 3.99 -35.84 -22.48
CA GLY A 30 5.37 -35.31 -22.55
C GLY A 30 5.48 -33.95 -23.20
N ASP A 31 4.77 -33.71 -24.32
CA ASP A 31 4.79 -32.44 -25.07
C ASP A 31 4.16 -31.30 -24.29
N PHE A 32 3.22 -31.61 -23.37
CA PHE A 32 2.60 -30.59 -22.53
C PHE A 32 3.57 -30.07 -21.46
N VAL A 33 4.42 -30.90 -20.92
CA VAL A 33 5.40 -30.52 -19.89
C VAL A 33 6.55 -29.70 -20.50
N GLU A 34 7.01 -30.03 -21.71
CA GLU A 34 8.04 -29.23 -22.39
C GLU A 34 7.50 -27.86 -22.83
N GLY A 35 6.31 -27.78 -23.40
CA GLY A 35 5.68 -26.50 -23.74
C GLY A 35 5.36 -25.60 -22.54
N PHE A 36 5.09 -26.22 -21.36
CA PHE A 36 4.90 -25.46 -20.13
C PHE A 36 6.23 -24.93 -19.57
N GLN A 37 7.33 -25.68 -19.68
CA GLN A 37 8.66 -25.20 -19.28
C GLN A 37 9.20 -24.12 -20.22
N GLU A 38 8.98 -24.21 -21.50
CA GLU A 38 9.38 -23.16 -22.47
C GLU A 38 8.58 -21.87 -22.29
N GLY A 39 7.25 -21.95 -22.08
CA GLY A 39 6.41 -20.79 -21.82
C GLY A 39 6.76 -20.06 -20.52
N PHE A 40 7.28 -20.78 -19.51
CA PHE A 40 7.77 -20.17 -18.25
C PHE A 40 9.18 -19.55 -18.42
N SER A 41 9.95 -19.95 -19.41
CA SER A 41 11.31 -19.42 -19.64
C SER A 41 11.31 -18.12 -20.45
N GLU A 42 10.37 -17.93 -21.36
CA GLU A 42 10.29 -16.70 -22.19
C GLU A 42 9.71 -15.49 -21.43
N GLY A 43 8.96 -15.68 -20.34
CA GLY A 43 8.41 -14.61 -19.50
C GLY A 43 9.41 -13.98 -18.52
N ARG A 44 10.57 -14.55 -18.31
CA ARG A 44 11.64 -13.97 -17.49
C ARG A 44 12.45 -12.98 -18.33
N LYS A 45 11.95 -11.75 -18.53
CA LYS A 45 12.86 -10.60 -18.72
C LYS A 45 13.91 -10.73 -17.62
N ALA A 46 15.19 -10.83 -18.00
CA ALA A 46 16.30 -10.99 -17.06
C ALA A 46 16.11 -9.98 -15.92
N SER A 47 15.70 -10.46 -14.76
CA SER A 47 15.50 -9.66 -13.57
C SER A 47 16.84 -8.99 -13.28
N ARG A 48 16.90 -7.68 -13.49
CA ARG A 48 18.10 -6.91 -13.14
C ARG A 48 18.36 -7.16 -11.66
N LYS A 49 19.61 -7.48 -11.28
CA LYS A 49 19.95 -7.74 -9.88
C LYS A 49 19.49 -6.55 -9.03
N PRO A 50 18.89 -6.80 -7.84
CA PRO A 50 18.50 -5.73 -6.93
C PRO A 50 19.73 -4.90 -6.52
N ILE A 51 19.52 -3.61 -6.31
CA ILE A 51 20.54 -2.72 -5.78
C ILE A 51 20.56 -2.92 -4.26
N LYS A 52 21.67 -3.43 -3.73
CA LYS A 52 21.86 -3.59 -2.30
C LYS A 52 22.46 -2.34 -1.70
N GLY A 53 22.01 -1.99 -0.50
CA GLY A 53 22.61 -0.93 0.29
C GLY A 53 24.02 -1.34 0.75
N GLU A 54 25.00 -0.49 0.49
CA GLU A 54 26.40 -0.68 0.89
C GLU A 54 26.95 0.64 1.43
N GLY A 55 27.84 0.55 2.41
CA GLY A 55 28.49 1.71 3.01
C GLY A 55 27.71 2.33 4.17
N ALA A 56 28.08 3.55 4.52
CA ALA A 56 27.45 4.26 5.64
C ALA A 56 26.05 4.77 5.29
N VAL A 57 25.19 4.82 6.31
CA VAL A 57 23.91 5.53 6.21
C VAL A 57 24.18 7.03 6.26
N VAL A 58 23.69 7.73 5.26
CA VAL A 58 23.78 9.19 5.15
C VAL A 58 22.40 9.82 5.15
N SER A 59 22.34 11.09 5.50
CA SER A 59 21.12 11.90 5.44
C SER A 59 21.26 12.96 4.37
N LYS A 60 20.22 13.10 3.53
CA LYS A 60 20.19 14.10 2.47
C LYS A 60 18.82 14.75 2.42
N SER A 61 18.78 16.08 2.47
CA SER A 61 17.58 16.88 2.30
C SER A 61 17.45 17.35 0.85
N PHE A 62 16.22 17.40 0.37
CA PHE A 62 15.86 17.87 -0.97
C PHE A 62 14.96 19.09 -0.85
N ASP A 63 15.23 20.13 -1.66
CA ASP A 63 14.39 21.33 -1.74
C ASP A 63 13.20 21.05 -2.69
N LEU A 64 12.20 20.32 -2.16
CA LEU A 64 10.97 19.94 -2.85
C LEU A 64 9.80 20.62 -2.14
N ARG A 65 8.98 21.35 -2.88
CA ARG A 65 7.93 22.23 -2.33
C ARG A 65 6.65 22.13 -3.14
N ASP A 66 5.60 22.79 -2.65
CA ASP A 66 4.32 22.97 -3.33
C ASP A 66 3.59 21.65 -3.64
N PHE A 67 3.72 20.66 -2.75
CA PHE A 67 2.98 19.41 -2.83
C PHE A 67 2.01 19.25 -1.66
N ASP A 68 0.86 18.64 -1.93
CA ASP A 68 -0.15 18.22 -0.97
C ASP A 68 -0.59 16.77 -1.20
N GLN A 69 0.08 16.07 -2.11
CA GLN A 69 -0.11 14.67 -2.43
C GLN A 69 1.24 13.94 -2.42
N ILE A 70 1.22 12.67 -2.02
CA ILE A 70 2.44 11.84 -1.95
C ILE A 70 2.17 10.50 -2.65
N VAL A 71 3.07 10.11 -3.53
CA VAL A 71 3.09 8.80 -4.18
C VAL A 71 4.44 8.13 -3.92
N ILE A 72 4.41 6.95 -3.31
CA ILE A 72 5.59 6.15 -3.02
C ILE A 72 5.54 4.87 -3.85
N ASN A 73 6.54 4.69 -4.72
CA ASN A 73 6.69 3.50 -5.56
C ASN A 73 7.92 2.70 -5.07
N GLY A 74 7.71 1.75 -4.14
CA GLY A 74 8.80 0.94 -3.60
C GLY A 74 8.57 0.57 -2.14
N HIS A 75 9.67 0.62 -1.34
CA HIS A 75 9.58 0.43 0.09
C HIS A 75 10.35 1.55 0.82
N ALA A 76 9.79 2.02 1.92
CA ALA A 76 10.43 2.99 2.80
C ALA A 76 9.69 3.05 4.15
N ASP A 77 10.40 3.43 5.20
CA ASP A 77 9.80 3.83 6.47
C ASP A 77 9.54 5.33 6.43
N VAL A 78 8.29 5.74 6.40
CA VAL A 78 7.89 7.13 6.15
C VAL A 78 7.30 7.76 7.39
N SER A 79 7.81 8.94 7.76
CA SER A 79 7.21 9.79 8.77
C SER A 79 6.76 11.10 8.14
N PHE A 80 5.46 11.37 8.20
CA PHE A 80 4.89 12.64 7.76
C PHE A 80 4.51 13.49 8.97
N THR A 81 4.85 14.77 8.91
CA THR A 81 4.44 15.77 9.91
C THR A 81 3.86 16.99 9.21
N GLN A 82 2.65 17.37 9.57
CA GLN A 82 2.07 18.63 9.09
C GLN A 82 2.84 19.81 9.69
N SER A 83 3.31 20.72 8.83
CA SER A 83 4.13 21.88 9.19
C SER A 83 3.94 22.96 8.15
N ASP A 84 4.08 24.23 8.53
CA ASP A 84 4.05 25.35 7.57
C ASP A 84 5.25 25.34 6.59
N ALA A 85 6.27 24.57 6.90
CA ALA A 85 7.46 24.40 6.06
C ALA A 85 7.42 23.09 5.28
N TYR A 86 8.03 23.09 4.09
CA TYR A 86 8.32 21.86 3.34
C TYR A 86 9.69 21.32 3.73
N GLU A 87 9.76 20.02 3.99
CA GLU A 87 10.99 19.28 4.18
C GLU A 87 10.84 17.89 3.60
N VAL A 88 11.82 17.46 2.80
CA VAL A 88 11.94 16.07 2.36
C VAL A 88 13.37 15.63 2.65
N THR A 89 13.53 14.82 3.68
CA THR A 89 14.83 14.30 4.11
C THR A 89 14.84 12.79 4.02
N VAL A 90 15.89 12.26 3.41
CA VAL A 90 16.12 10.83 3.17
C VAL A 90 17.32 10.37 3.98
N ARG A 91 17.17 9.22 4.64
CA ARG A 91 18.26 8.54 5.35
C ARG A 91 18.39 7.13 4.79
N THR A 92 19.47 6.88 4.07
CA THR A 92 19.75 5.56 3.47
C THR A 92 21.25 5.40 3.22
N GLN A 93 21.68 4.22 2.77
CA GLN A 93 23.08 4.01 2.35
C GLN A 93 23.42 4.91 1.15
N GLU A 94 24.64 5.45 1.15
CA GLU A 94 25.09 6.43 0.15
C GLU A 94 24.90 5.96 -1.30
N ASN A 95 25.23 4.69 -1.58
CA ASN A 95 25.05 4.11 -2.90
C ASN A 95 23.59 3.98 -3.35
N ILE A 96 22.63 3.95 -2.43
CA ILE A 96 21.21 3.87 -2.75
C ILE A 96 20.68 5.22 -3.25
N LEU A 97 21.16 6.34 -2.72
CA LEU A 97 20.70 7.67 -3.10
C LEU A 97 20.79 7.95 -4.60
N GLU A 98 21.79 7.38 -5.28
CA GLU A 98 21.96 7.54 -6.73
C GLU A 98 20.86 6.84 -7.54
N TRP A 99 20.22 5.83 -6.96
CA TRP A 99 19.18 5.02 -7.60
C TRP A 99 17.76 5.44 -7.27
N LEU A 100 17.61 6.48 -6.47
CA LEU A 100 16.30 7.01 -6.10
C LEU A 100 16.02 8.30 -6.85
N ASP A 101 14.77 8.51 -7.17
CA ASP A 101 14.24 9.72 -7.79
C ASP A 101 13.21 10.35 -6.87
N TYR A 102 13.33 11.65 -6.67
CA TYR A 102 12.46 12.46 -5.83
C TYR A 102 12.07 13.70 -6.64
N LYS A 103 10.82 13.82 -6.98
CA LYS A 103 10.33 14.93 -7.82
C LYS A 103 8.94 15.36 -7.41
N VAL A 104 8.59 16.60 -7.70
CA VAL A 104 7.23 17.11 -7.60
C VAL A 104 6.66 17.25 -9.00
N GLU A 105 5.55 16.55 -9.27
CA GLU A 105 4.79 16.60 -10.52
C GLU A 105 3.42 17.23 -10.23
N GLY A 106 3.23 18.49 -10.65
CA GLY A 106 2.06 19.26 -10.24
C GLY A 106 2.11 19.53 -8.73
N THR A 107 1.16 18.98 -7.98
CA THR A 107 1.15 19.04 -6.51
C THR A 107 1.47 17.68 -5.86
N THR A 108 2.04 16.74 -6.60
CA THR A 108 2.34 15.40 -6.11
C THR A 108 3.84 15.20 -5.94
N LEU A 109 4.28 14.90 -4.72
CA LEU A 109 5.61 14.39 -4.43
C LEU A 109 5.68 12.92 -4.84
N VAL A 110 6.46 12.61 -5.86
CA VAL A 110 6.68 11.24 -6.35
C VAL A 110 8.05 10.75 -5.89
N ILE A 111 8.06 9.58 -5.27
CA ILE A 111 9.26 8.91 -4.76
C ILE A 111 9.32 7.52 -5.39
N GLU A 112 10.38 7.26 -6.14
CA GLU A 112 10.52 6.00 -6.88
C GLU A 112 11.99 5.62 -7.10
N ALA A 113 12.21 4.35 -7.39
CA ALA A 113 13.53 3.90 -7.85
C ALA A 113 13.70 4.14 -9.34
N LYS A 114 14.83 4.69 -9.76
CA LYS A 114 15.20 4.87 -11.16
C LYS A 114 15.16 3.54 -11.91
N ASP A 115 14.70 3.58 -13.15
CA ASP A 115 14.58 2.39 -14.01
C ASP A 115 13.71 1.27 -13.38
N LYS A 116 12.84 1.58 -12.43
CA LYS A 116 12.03 0.59 -11.68
C LYS A 116 12.89 -0.53 -11.09
N ARG A 117 14.07 -0.18 -10.58
CA ARG A 117 15.00 -1.13 -9.95
C ARG A 117 14.48 -1.54 -8.58
N GLU A 118 14.63 -2.82 -8.26
CA GLU A 118 14.44 -3.30 -6.89
C GLU A 118 15.57 -2.77 -6.01
N ILE A 119 15.21 -2.04 -4.95
CA ILE A 119 16.13 -1.51 -3.96
C ILE A 119 16.05 -2.40 -2.71
N ARG A 120 17.20 -2.78 -2.17
CA ARG A 120 17.33 -3.49 -0.91
C ARG A 120 18.27 -2.73 0.01
N ALA A 121 17.77 -1.69 0.60
CA ALA A 121 18.46 -0.92 1.62
C ALA A 121 18.31 -1.60 3.00
N GLU A 122 19.34 -1.50 3.85
CA GLU A 122 19.22 -1.87 5.27
C GLU A 122 18.49 -0.80 6.06
N LYS A 123 18.54 0.44 5.58
CA LYS A 123 17.86 1.60 6.14
C LYS A 123 17.36 2.48 5.00
N TYR A 124 16.08 2.81 5.01
CA TYR A 124 15.51 3.76 4.08
C TYR A 124 14.35 4.51 4.74
N ASP A 125 14.70 5.58 5.44
CA ASP A 125 13.75 6.47 6.10
C ASP A 125 13.47 7.68 5.22
N LEU A 126 12.21 8.06 5.17
CA LEU A 126 11.71 9.29 4.58
C LEU A 126 11.07 10.15 5.67
N ILE A 127 11.59 11.35 5.87
CA ILE A 127 11.03 12.35 6.77
C ILE A 127 10.45 13.44 5.88
N ILE A 128 9.13 13.60 5.92
CA ILE A 128 8.41 14.52 5.06
C ILE A 128 7.64 15.51 5.92
N GLN A 129 7.78 16.79 5.63
CA GLN A 129 6.97 17.85 6.20
C GLN A 129 6.29 18.65 5.09
N ALA A 130 5.02 18.98 5.25
CA ALA A 130 4.25 19.81 4.34
C ALA A 130 3.04 20.44 5.06
N PRO A 131 2.50 21.56 4.55
CA PRO A 131 1.34 22.20 5.14
C PRO A 131 0.05 21.38 5.07
N ALA A 132 -0.08 20.51 4.08
CA ALA A 132 -1.26 19.68 3.87
C ALA A 132 -0.89 18.30 3.33
N LEU A 133 -1.79 17.34 3.56
CA LEU A 133 -1.80 16.05 2.89
C LEU A 133 -3.25 15.77 2.49
N LYS A 134 -3.52 15.69 1.18
CA LYS A 134 -4.85 15.40 0.61
C LYS A 134 -4.92 14.00 0.02
N LYS A 135 -3.79 13.50 -0.48
CA LYS A 135 -3.71 12.16 -1.06
C LYS A 135 -2.39 11.48 -0.72
N LEU A 136 -2.50 10.22 -0.33
CA LEU A 136 -1.37 9.31 -0.16
C LEU A 136 -1.61 8.06 -1.01
N VAL A 137 -0.65 7.72 -1.85
CA VAL A 137 -0.64 6.44 -2.59
C VAL A 137 0.66 5.71 -2.27
N VAL A 138 0.54 4.50 -1.79
CA VAL A 138 1.68 3.60 -1.54
C VAL A 138 1.58 2.41 -2.48
N ASN A 139 2.56 2.30 -3.40
CA ASN A 139 2.68 1.17 -4.31
C ASN A 139 3.93 0.37 -3.94
N GLY A 140 3.76 -0.66 -3.10
CA GLY A 140 4.88 -1.50 -2.65
C GLY A 140 4.76 -1.93 -1.20
N ALA A 141 5.87 -1.86 -0.46
CA ALA A 141 5.93 -2.29 0.94
C ALA A 141 6.52 -1.18 1.80
N SER A 142 5.69 -0.28 2.30
CA SER A 142 6.15 0.87 3.08
C SER A 142 5.34 1.02 4.34
N ASP A 143 6.04 1.34 5.43
CA ASP A 143 5.43 1.74 6.68
C ASP A 143 5.26 3.27 6.69
N PHE A 144 4.04 3.74 6.99
CA PHE A 144 3.72 5.16 6.94
C PHE A 144 3.11 5.63 8.25
N ASN A 145 3.75 6.61 8.88
CA ASN A 145 3.34 7.17 10.16
C ASN A 145 2.97 8.65 10.03
N VAL A 146 1.80 9.03 10.55
CA VAL A 146 1.32 10.42 10.63
C VAL A 146 0.88 10.75 12.05
N GLY A 147 1.64 11.58 12.71
CA GLY A 147 1.40 11.99 14.11
C GLY A 147 0.52 13.23 14.27
N GLY A 148 -0.51 13.38 13.48
CA GLY A 148 -1.47 14.49 13.53
C GLY A 148 -1.63 15.17 12.18
N LEU A 149 -2.87 15.25 11.72
CA LEU A 149 -3.24 15.95 10.49
C LEU A 149 -4.56 16.68 10.71
N ARG A 150 -4.57 17.98 10.41
CA ARG A 150 -5.78 18.79 10.43
C ARG A 150 -5.98 19.43 9.05
N SER A 151 -7.12 19.13 8.43
CA SER A 151 -7.54 19.67 7.15
C SER A 151 -9.04 19.95 7.16
N GLU A 152 -9.48 20.94 6.40
CA GLU A 152 -10.89 21.14 6.06
C GLU A 152 -11.28 20.44 4.75
N GLU A 153 -10.31 19.84 4.08
CA GLU A 153 -10.48 19.14 2.82
C GLU A 153 -10.57 17.62 3.03
N ASP A 154 -10.84 16.91 1.95
CA ASP A 154 -10.90 15.45 1.95
C ASP A 154 -9.49 14.84 1.97
N LEU A 155 -9.36 13.66 2.56
CA LEU A 155 -8.12 12.86 2.59
C LEU A 155 -8.37 11.51 1.95
N ASP A 156 -7.60 11.22 0.89
CA ASP A 156 -7.63 9.93 0.18
C ASP A 156 -6.34 9.15 0.45
N ILE A 157 -6.47 7.93 0.94
CA ILE A 157 -5.36 7.01 1.23
C ILE A 157 -5.56 5.73 0.43
N GLU A 158 -4.60 5.39 -0.40
CA GLU A 158 -4.61 4.18 -1.22
C GLU A 158 -3.31 3.38 -1.02
N ILE A 159 -3.45 2.11 -0.63
CA ILE A 159 -2.32 1.21 -0.41
C ILE A 159 -2.44 0.03 -1.35
N ASN A 160 -1.48 -0.09 -2.25
CA ASN A 160 -1.36 -1.16 -3.22
C ASN A 160 -0.13 -2.00 -2.89
N GLY A 161 -0.25 -2.91 -1.90
CA GLY A 161 0.88 -3.73 -1.52
C GLY A 161 0.82 -4.26 -0.09
N ALA A 162 1.90 -4.04 0.66
CA ALA A 162 2.05 -4.45 2.05
C ALA A 162 2.64 -3.29 2.89
N GLY A 163 2.59 -3.40 4.21
CA GLY A 163 3.13 -2.41 5.13
C GLY A 163 2.11 -1.96 6.15
N ASP A 164 2.55 -1.14 7.08
CA ASP A 164 1.73 -0.68 8.18
C ASP A 164 1.44 0.83 8.03
N LEU A 165 0.18 1.20 8.27
CA LEU A 165 -0.26 2.59 8.33
C LEU A 165 -0.66 2.96 9.74
N ASP A 166 0.01 3.94 10.31
CA ASP A 166 -0.37 4.52 11.60
C ASP A 166 -0.73 6.01 11.43
N PHE A 167 -2.02 6.30 11.53
CA PHE A 167 -2.54 7.66 11.55
C PHE A 167 -3.16 7.97 12.89
N ASP A 168 -2.56 8.90 13.62
CA ASP A 168 -3.06 9.38 14.90
C ASP A 168 -3.55 10.82 14.78
N ARG A 169 -4.75 11.11 15.36
CA ARG A 169 -5.37 12.45 15.39
C ARG A 169 -5.56 13.10 14.03
N ILE A 170 -6.33 12.45 13.16
CA ILE A 170 -6.75 13.03 11.88
C ILE A 170 -8.04 13.83 12.06
N GLN A 171 -8.06 15.06 11.55
CA GLN A 171 -9.28 15.82 11.33
C GLN A 171 -9.37 16.21 9.86
N CYS A 172 -10.46 15.84 9.18
CA CYS A 172 -10.69 16.15 7.77
C CYS A 172 -12.20 16.24 7.45
N SER A 173 -12.51 16.69 6.23
CA SER A 173 -13.90 16.75 5.73
C SER A 173 -14.42 15.33 5.51
N SER A 174 -13.85 14.59 4.58
CA SER A 174 -14.12 13.17 4.35
C SER A 174 -12.80 12.39 4.37
N LEU A 175 -12.86 11.10 4.71
CA LEU A 175 -11.70 10.20 4.71
C LEU A 175 -12.02 8.94 3.90
N THR A 176 -11.24 8.68 2.88
CA THR A 176 -11.25 7.41 2.15
C THR A 176 -9.95 6.66 2.43
N LEU A 177 -10.07 5.41 2.87
CA LEU A 177 -8.96 4.45 2.96
C LEU A 177 -9.28 3.25 2.08
N GLU A 178 -8.41 2.97 1.13
CA GLU A 178 -8.47 1.77 0.29
C GLU A 178 -7.18 0.96 0.46
N VAL A 179 -7.32 -0.29 0.90
CA VAL A 179 -6.22 -1.25 1.06
C VAL A 179 -6.38 -2.35 0.03
N ASN A 180 -5.46 -2.39 -0.94
CA ASN A 180 -5.38 -3.41 -1.98
C ASN A 180 -4.14 -4.27 -1.75
N GLY A 181 -4.24 -5.28 -0.87
CA GLY A 181 -3.09 -6.13 -0.56
C GLY A 181 -3.13 -6.75 0.84
N ALA A 182 -2.01 -6.69 1.55
CA ALA A 182 -1.84 -7.25 2.88
C ALA A 182 -1.21 -6.21 3.83
N ALA A 183 -1.87 -5.06 3.96
CA ALA A 183 -1.42 -3.95 4.79
C ALA A 183 -2.34 -3.77 5.99
N ASP A 184 -1.75 -3.51 7.14
CA ASP A 184 -2.49 -3.19 8.36
C ASP A 184 -2.59 -1.66 8.51
N ALA A 185 -3.78 -1.17 8.91
CA ALA A 185 -3.98 0.26 9.09
C ALA A 185 -4.63 0.60 10.43
N ASN A 186 -4.00 1.50 11.18
CA ASN A 186 -4.52 2.04 12.41
C ASN A 186 -4.91 3.51 12.24
N LEU A 187 -6.20 3.79 12.20
CA LEU A 187 -6.76 5.14 12.19
C LEU A 187 -7.26 5.48 13.60
N THR A 188 -6.40 6.10 14.41
CA THR A 188 -6.74 6.39 15.80
C THR A 188 -7.10 7.85 16.03
N SER A 189 -8.14 8.07 16.84
CA SER A 189 -8.62 9.41 17.22
C SER A 189 -9.00 10.29 16.02
N ILE A 190 -9.66 9.69 15.00
CA ILE A 190 -10.11 10.45 13.83
C ILE A 190 -11.33 11.32 14.14
N SER A 191 -11.46 12.42 13.42
CA SER A 191 -12.61 13.32 13.42
C SER A 191 -13.00 13.65 11.98
N VAL A 192 -13.90 12.87 11.40
CA VAL A 192 -14.36 13.02 10.01
C VAL A 192 -15.69 13.74 10.01
N LEU A 193 -15.73 14.91 9.39
CA LEU A 193 -16.90 15.81 9.45
C LEU A 193 -18.07 15.32 8.58
N LYS A 194 -17.78 14.54 7.54
CA LYS A 194 -18.77 13.97 6.61
C LYS A 194 -18.63 12.46 6.55
N ASP A 195 -18.06 11.95 5.47
CA ASP A 195 -18.08 10.54 5.11
C ASP A 195 -16.73 9.86 5.41
N LEU A 196 -16.78 8.78 6.15
CA LEU A 196 -15.69 7.83 6.31
C LEU A 196 -15.94 6.62 5.40
N LYS A 197 -15.03 6.35 4.48
CA LYS A 197 -15.04 5.14 3.66
C LYS A 197 -13.79 4.32 3.92
N VAL A 198 -13.97 3.05 4.28
CA VAL A 198 -12.87 2.09 4.44
C VAL A 198 -13.16 0.87 3.59
N GLU A 199 -12.24 0.55 2.69
CA GLU A 199 -12.33 -0.59 1.80
C GLU A 199 -11.05 -1.43 1.88
N VAL A 200 -11.20 -2.73 2.15
CA VAL A 200 -10.10 -3.69 2.19
C VAL A 200 -10.33 -4.75 1.13
N ASN A 201 -9.44 -4.79 0.15
CA ASN A 201 -9.41 -5.77 -0.93
C ASN A 201 -8.16 -6.64 -0.78
N GLY A 202 -8.24 -7.65 0.10
CA GLY A 202 -7.09 -8.49 0.39
C GLY A 202 -7.12 -9.16 1.76
N ALA A 203 -6.00 -9.07 2.49
CA ALA A 203 -5.81 -9.72 3.79
C ALA A 203 -5.25 -8.76 4.86
N GLY A 204 -5.57 -7.48 4.76
CA GLY A 204 -5.15 -6.47 5.74
C GLY A 204 -6.18 -6.25 6.83
N ASP A 205 -5.71 -5.87 8.01
CA ASP A 205 -6.56 -5.53 9.14
C ASP A 205 -6.61 -4.01 9.34
N VAL A 206 -7.82 -3.48 9.54
CA VAL A 206 -8.00 -2.04 9.75
C VAL A 206 -8.65 -1.78 11.10
N LYS A 207 -8.03 -0.94 11.91
CA LYS A 207 -8.59 -0.45 13.16
C LYS A 207 -8.94 1.02 13.06
N VAL A 208 -10.18 1.35 13.44
CA VAL A 208 -10.68 2.73 13.37
C VAL A 208 -11.28 3.16 14.70
N THR A 209 -10.82 4.30 15.22
CA THR A 209 -11.39 4.89 16.45
C THR A 209 -11.59 6.39 16.28
N GLY A 210 -12.60 6.95 16.95
CA GLY A 210 -12.89 8.38 16.91
C GLY A 210 -14.33 8.71 16.54
N ASN A 211 -14.55 9.68 15.66
CA ASN A 211 -15.88 10.13 15.29
C ASN A 211 -16.02 10.34 13.77
N ALA A 212 -17.19 10.03 13.22
CA ALA A 212 -17.56 10.33 11.83
C ALA A 212 -19.04 10.72 11.74
N GLN A 213 -19.43 11.47 10.71
CA GLN A 213 -20.83 11.77 10.46
C GLN A 213 -21.54 10.56 9.86
N SER A 214 -20.95 9.93 8.84
CA SER A 214 -21.39 8.65 8.28
C SER A 214 -20.22 7.73 8.06
N ALA A 215 -20.45 6.42 7.94
CA ALA A 215 -19.38 5.45 7.71
C ALA A 215 -19.80 4.33 6.75
N SER A 216 -18.91 3.96 5.85
CA SER A 216 -19.07 2.82 4.96
C SER A 216 -17.84 1.92 5.03
N PHE A 217 -18.06 0.65 5.35
CA PHE A 217 -17.02 -0.36 5.49
C PHE A 217 -17.25 -1.49 4.49
N SER A 218 -16.21 -1.84 3.74
CA SER A 218 -16.24 -2.97 2.82
C SER A 218 -14.99 -3.83 2.97
N VAL A 219 -15.16 -5.14 3.07
CA VAL A 219 -14.04 -6.09 3.06
C VAL A 219 -14.30 -7.18 2.04
N ASN A 220 -13.39 -7.29 1.07
CA ASN A 220 -13.39 -8.31 0.03
C ASN A 220 -12.11 -9.16 0.17
N GLY A 221 -12.16 -10.26 0.91
CA GLY A 221 -10.99 -11.10 1.14
C GLY A 221 -10.98 -11.81 2.48
N ALA A 222 -9.87 -11.72 3.20
CA ALA A 222 -9.66 -12.37 4.50
C ALA A 222 -9.22 -11.40 5.61
N GLY A 223 -9.42 -10.10 5.43
CA GLY A 223 -9.08 -9.08 6.42
C GLY A 223 -10.24 -8.74 7.34
N ASP A 224 -9.95 -8.02 8.41
CA ASP A 224 -10.92 -7.57 9.39
C ASP A 224 -10.93 -6.05 9.53
N ILE A 225 -12.11 -5.46 9.79
CA ILE A 225 -12.23 -4.06 10.20
C ILE A 225 -12.77 -4.01 11.63
N ASP A 226 -12.00 -3.42 12.55
CA ASP A 226 -12.41 -3.13 13.92
C ASP A 226 -12.72 -1.64 14.08
N ALA A 227 -14.00 -1.29 14.04
CA ALA A 227 -14.52 0.05 14.27
C ALA A 227 -15.29 0.17 15.60
N THR A 228 -15.06 -0.73 16.57
CA THR A 228 -15.73 -0.72 17.87
C THR A 228 -15.47 0.54 18.70
N GLY A 229 -14.37 1.25 18.41
CA GLY A 229 -14.02 2.54 19.01
C GLY A 229 -14.49 3.76 18.22
N LEU A 230 -15.24 3.60 17.14
CA LEU A 230 -15.77 4.67 16.30
C LEU A 230 -17.19 5.06 16.70
N LYS A 231 -17.45 6.34 16.86
CA LYS A 231 -18.80 6.89 17.06
C LYS A 231 -19.28 7.50 15.74
N VAL A 232 -20.36 6.98 15.19
CA VAL A 232 -20.99 7.49 13.96
C VAL A 232 -22.32 8.15 14.31
N ALA A 233 -22.51 9.41 13.89
CA ALA A 233 -23.72 10.17 14.19
C ALA A 233 -24.90 9.83 13.26
N GLY A 234 -24.63 9.42 12.03
CA GLY A 234 -25.61 9.15 10.98
C GLY A 234 -25.60 7.69 10.53
N GLU A 235 -25.59 7.48 9.21
CA GLU A 235 -25.70 6.16 8.63
C GLU A 235 -24.39 5.36 8.71
N VAL A 236 -24.53 4.05 8.94
CA VAL A 236 -23.44 3.09 8.85
C VAL A 236 -23.83 1.99 7.88
N SER A 237 -23.02 1.78 6.85
CA SER A 237 -23.15 0.65 5.94
C SER A 237 -21.97 -0.30 6.07
N LYS A 238 -22.20 -1.60 5.91
CA LYS A 238 -21.13 -2.60 5.88
C LYS A 238 -21.40 -3.70 4.86
N HIS A 239 -20.35 -4.09 4.19
CA HIS A 239 -20.34 -5.17 3.22
C HIS A 239 -19.16 -6.09 3.44
N THR A 240 -19.37 -7.40 3.44
CA THR A 240 -18.29 -8.38 3.55
C THR A 240 -18.43 -9.45 2.48
N SER A 241 -17.31 -9.83 1.88
CA SER A 241 -17.20 -10.94 0.94
C SER A 241 -15.91 -11.72 1.24
N GLY A 242 -16.03 -13.04 1.38
CA GLY A 242 -14.91 -13.90 1.76
C GLY A 242 -14.91 -14.32 3.22
N LEU A 243 -13.72 -14.45 3.83
CA LEU A 243 -13.52 -14.82 5.24
C LEU A 243 -13.22 -13.57 6.07
N ALA A 244 -14.10 -12.60 6.03
CA ALA A 244 -13.88 -11.26 6.57
C ALA A 244 -14.87 -10.93 7.68
N SER A 245 -14.47 -10.05 8.60
CA SER A 245 -15.37 -9.52 9.61
C SER A 245 -15.31 -7.99 9.74
N ILE A 246 -16.45 -7.39 10.07
CA ILE A 246 -16.55 -5.96 10.41
C ILE A 246 -17.23 -5.85 11.77
N LYS A 247 -16.49 -5.34 12.75
CA LYS A 247 -16.95 -5.08 14.10
C LYS A 247 -17.24 -3.59 14.28
N LEU A 248 -18.44 -3.27 14.80
CA LEU A 248 -18.91 -1.91 15.08
C LEU A 248 -19.20 -1.73 16.55
#